data_b6170bab10bc188f19bc9f56809c1d54
#
_entry.id   b6170bab10bc188f19bc9f56809c1d54
#
_cell.length_a   1.000
_cell.length_b   1.000
_cell.length_c   1.000
_cell.angle_alpha   90.00
_cell.angle_beta   90.00
_cell.angle_gamma   90.00
#
_symmetry.space_group_name_H-M   'P 1'
#
loop_
_entity.id
_entity.type
_entity.pdbx_description
1 polymer ?
#
loop_
_entity_poly.entity_id
_entity_poly.type
_entity_poly.pdbx_seq_one_letter_code
_entity_poly.pdbx_strand_id
1 'polypeptide(L)'
;VLFRSVKKIFTDKDSIRKLDEQGMTLSSANSINWGRLAPQIAYYVSAYCDMLNRGDIQMGDAINVCVPTGNFGNILAAYFAKQMGVPIAKLICASNENNVLTDFFRSGGTYDRNRPFHTTISPSMDILISSNLERLLFLVSGYNDAMVADLMKQLDETGKYSVPADVFETIGNQFEGGFCDDVQ
;
A
#
# COMPACT_ATOMS: atom_id res chain seq x y z
N VAL A 1 -8.94 10.13 -20.36
CA VAL A 1 -8.14 10.00 -21.59
C VAL A 1 -6.66 10.22 -21.29
N LEU A 2 -6.26 11.31 -20.63
CA LEU A 2 -4.86 11.68 -20.39
C LEU A 2 -4.05 10.60 -19.61
N PHE A 3 -4.61 10.05 -18.54
CA PHE A 3 -3.97 9.01 -17.73
C PHE A 3 -3.69 7.71 -18.49
N ARG A 4 -4.58 7.31 -19.42
CA ARG A 4 -4.35 6.12 -20.25
C ARG A 4 -3.22 6.36 -21.27
N SER A 5 -3.10 7.57 -21.81
CA SER A 5 -2.03 7.93 -22.73
C SER A 5 -0.66 7.94 -22.04
N VAL A 6 -0.56 8.50 -20.82
CA VAL A 6 0.67 8.48 -20.02
C VAL A 6 1.10 7.04 -19.71
N LYS A 7 0.21 6.17 -19.22
CA LYS A 7 0.53 4.77 -18.98
C LYS A 7 1.02 4.05 -20.24
N LYS A 8 0.46 4.38 -21.39
CA LYS A 8 0.88 3.81 -22.67
C LYS A 8 2.31 4.17 -23.04
N ILE A 9 2.72 5.42 -22.79
CA ILE A 9 4.10 5.89 -23.04
C ILE A 9 5.11 5.12 -22.17
N PHE A 10 4.78 4.87 -20.89
CA PHE A 10 5.65 4.12 -19.97
C PHE A 10 5.87 2.66 -20.36
N THR A 11 5.01 2.09 -21.21
CA THR A 11 5.09 0.70 -21.66
C THR A 11 5.47 0.58 -23.14
N ASP A 12 5.57 1.70 -23.86
CA ASP A 12 5.91 1.73 -25.29
C ASP A 12 7.42 1.64 -25.49
N LYS A 13 7.88 0.46 -25.94
CA LYS A 13 9.30 0.14 -26.14
C LYS A 13 10.03 1.09 -27.09
N ASP A 14 9.34 1.58 -28.13
CA ASP A 14 9.95 2.50 -29.10
C ASP A 14 10.15 3.90 -28.51
N SER A 15 9.21 4.39 -27.70
CA SER A 15 9.34 5.65 -26.98
C SER A 15 10.46 5.56 -25.93
N ILE A 16 10.52 4.47 -25.19
CA ILE A 16 11.59 4.23 -24.18
C ILE A 16 12.94 4.25 -24.87
N ARG A 17 13.12 3.50 -25.95
CA ARG A 17 14.41 3.44 -26.69
C ARG A 17 14.85 4.81 -27.20
N LYS A 18 13.93 5.60 -27.79
CA LYS A 18 14.25 6.96 -28.29
C LYS A 18 14.69 7.91 -27.19
N LEU A 19 14.14 7.75 -25.98
CA LEU A 19 14.54 8.53 -24.81
C LEU A 19 15.91 8.09 -24.29
N ASP A 20 16.14 6.79 -24.20
CA ASP A 20 17.45 6.22 -23.79
C ASP A 20 18.58 6.65 -24.73
N GLU A 21 18.35 6.69 -26.04
CA GLU A 21 19.32 7.20 -27.05
C GLU A 21 19.67 8.68 -26.82
N GLN A 22 18.82 9.44 -26.14
CA GLN A 22 19.04 10.83 -25.76
C GLN A 22 19.51 11.00 -24.31
N GLY A 23 19.83 9.90 -23.61
CA GLY A 23 20.25 9.91 -22.21
C GLY A 23 19.13 10.27 -21.24
N MET A 24 17.86 10.13 -21.64
CA MET A 24 16.68 10.42 -20.81
C MET A 24 15.99 9.13 -20.39
N THR A 25 15.57 9.06 -19.13
CA THR A 25 14.79 7.93 -18.58
C THR A 25 13.45 8.41 -18.06
N LEU A 26 12.39 7.68 -18.37
CA LEU A 26 11.06 7.94 -17.80
C LEU A 26 11.05 7.56 -16.32
N SER A 27 10.56 8.47 -15.48
CA SER A 27 10.35 8.22 -14.07
C SER A 27 8.93 8.63 -13.67
N SER A 28 8.38 7.99 -12.65
CA SER A 28 7.06 8.28 -12.12
C SER A 28 7.18 8.91 -10.74
N ALA A 29 6.43 9.99 -10.51
CA ALA A 29 6.26 10.63 -9.22
C ALA A 29 5.05 10.07 -8.44
N ASN A 30 4.55 8.89 -8.79
CA ASN A 30 3.43 8.25 -8.08
C ASN A 30 3.91 7.52 -6.80
N SER A 31 2.97 6.91 -6.06
CA SER A 31 3.24 6.25 -4.77
C SER A 31 4.12 5.01 -4.86
N ILE A 32 4.37 4.43 -6.05
CA ILE A 32 5.32 3.33 -6.22
C ILE A 32 6.78 3.80 -6.18
N ASN A 33 7.05 5.09 -6.37
CA ASN A 33 8.38 5.64 -6.27
C ASN A 33 8.84 5.68 -4.82
N TRP A 34 9.96 5.02 -4.52
CA TRP A 34 10.53 5.01 -3.16
C TRP A 34 10.82 6.40 -2.63
N GLY A 35 11.26 7.32 -3.49
CA GLY A 35 11.48 8.72 -3.13
C GLY A 35 10.22 9.46 -2.66
N ARG A 36 9.02 8.91 -2.92
CA ARG A 36 7.75 9.41 -2.37
C ARG A 36 7.30 8.67 -1.13
N LEU A 37 7.68 7.41 -0.98
CA LEU A 37 7.30 6.62 0.19
C LEU A 37 8.19 6.93 1.39
N ALA A 38 9.51 6.93 1.20
CA ALA A 38 10.47 7.08 2.29
C ALA A 38 10.29 8.37 3.12
N PRO A 39 10.05 9.57 2.54
CA PRO A 39 9.80 10.77 3.32
C PRO A 39 8.53 10.70 4.18
N GLN A 40 7.56 9.87 3.83
CA GLN A 40 6.32 9.72 4.59
C GLN A 40 6.55 9.00 5.94
N ILE A 41 7.66 8.29 6.10
CA ILE A 41 8.03 7.69 7.40
C ILE A 41 8.14 8.79 8.47
N ALA A 42 8.67 9.95 8.10
CA ALA A 42 8.82 11.09 9.01
C ALA A 42 7.49 11.59 9.59
N TYR A 43 6.36 11.41 8.88
CA TYR A 43 5.04 11.83 9.37
C TYR A 43 4.67 11.12 10.66
N TYR A 44 4.95 9.83 10.76
CA TYR A 44 4.62 8.99 11.91
C TYR A 44 5.54 9.24 13.09
N VAL A 45 6.82 9.50 12.84
CA VAL A 45 7.77 9.94 13.87
C VAL A 45 7.34 11.29 14.42
N SER A 46 7.05 12.27 13.55
CA SER A 46 6.59 13.60 13.95
C SER A 46 5.29 13.54 14.74
N ALA A 47 4.29 12.78 14.25
CA ALA A 47 3.01 12.67 14.94
C ALA A 47 3.16 12.04 16.34
N TYR A 48 4.01 11.02 16.48
CA TYR A 48 4.30 10.43 17.78
C TYR A 48 4.98 11.43 18.74
N CYS A 49 5.96 12.17 18.25
CA CYS A 49 6.62 13.25 19.02
C CYS A 49 5.64 14.37 19.41
N ASP A 50 4.72 14.74 18.53
CA ASP A 50 3.71 15.77 18.82
C ASP A 50 2.75 15.32 19.94
N MET A 51 2.35 14.05 19.95
CA MET A 51 1.53 13.48 21.04
C MET A 51 2.29 13.48 22.38
N LEU A 52 3.58 13.13 22.35
CA LEU A 52 4.45 13.22 23.54
C LEU A 52 4.55 14.68 24.06
N ASN A 53 4.81 15.63 23.16
CA ASN A 53 4.98 17.04 23.52
C ASN A 53 3.69 17.66 24.10
N ARG A 54 2.53 17.16 23.66
CA ARG A 54 1.23 17.58 24.22
C ARG A 54 0.87 16.88 25.52
N GLY A 55 1.58 15.82 25.88
CA GLY A 55 1.29 15.02 27.05
C GLY A 55 0.12 14.04 26.86
N ASP A 56 -0.27 13.79 25.61
CA ASP A 56 -1.35 12.83 25.28
C ASP A 56 -0.93 11.39 25.57
N ILE A 57 0.38 11.11 25.48
CA ILE A 57 1.01 9.81 25.74
C ILE A 57 2.35 9.99 26.47
N GLN A 58 2.90 8.90 27.02
CA GLN A 58 4.25 8.83 27.56
C GLN A 58 5.19 8.11 26.60
N MET A 59 6.49 8.32 26.75
CA MET A 59 7.49 7.64 25.93
C MET A 59 7.37 6.12 26.07
N GLY A 60 7.18 5.44 24.94
CA GLY A 60 7.00 3.99 24.89
C GLY A 60 5.53 3.54 24.86
N ASP A 61 4.58 4.44 25.10
CA ASP A 61 3.16 4.10 24.94
C ASP A 61 2.86 3.74 23.48
N ALA A 62 2.17 2.62 23.27
CA ALA A 62 1.82 2.15 21.95
C ALA A 62 0.55 2.85 21.42
N ILE A 63 0.61 3.31 20.18
CA ILE A 63 -0.51 3.94 19.49
C ILE A 63 -1.05 3.06 18.36
N ASN A 64 -2.32 3.19 18.04
CA ASN A 64 -2.89 2.67 16.81
C ASN A 64 -2.89 3.76 15.74
N VAL A 65 -2.57 3.38 14.51
CA VAL A 65 -2.51 4.31 13.38
C VAL A 65 -3.55 3.89 12.35
N CYS A 66 -4.56 4.74 12.13
CA CYS A 66 -5.58 4.56 11.11
C CYS A 66 -5.23 5.39 9.88
N VAL A 67 -5.12 4.74 8.72
CA VAL A 67 -4.70 5.37 7.47
C VAL A 67 -5.74 5.13 6.39
N PRO A 68 -6.38 6.20 5.85
CA PRO A 68 -7.15 6.09 4.63
C PRO A 68 -6.26 5.60 3.50
N THR A 69 -6.58 4.43 2.93
CA THR A 69 -5.61 3.67 2.12
C THR A 69 -6.16 3.33 0.75
N GLY A 70 -5.47 3.79 -0.30
CA GLY A 70 -5.61 3.32 -1.68
C GLY A 70 -4.41 2.46 -2.07
N ASN A 71 -3.36 3.08 -2.62
CA ASN A 71 -2.16 2.38 -3.14
C ASN A 71 -1.20 1.84 -2.07
N PHE A 72 -1.60 1.80 -0.82
CA PHE A 72 -0.84 1.25 0.31
C PHE A 72 0.48 1.97 0.66
N GLY A 73 0.83 3.05 -0.04
CA GLY A 73 2.12 3.75 0.17
C GLY A 73 2.25 4.37 1.56
N ASN A 74 1.24 5.11 2.00
CA ASN A 74 1.29 5.83 3.27
C ASN A 74 1.26 4.88 4.48
N ILE A 75 0.39 3.86 4.49
CA ILE A 75 0.36 2.87 5.58
C ILE A 75 1.62 1.98 5.60
N LEU A 76 2.23 1.73 4.44
CA LEU A 76 3.53 1.06 4.37
C LEU A 76 4.64 1.92 4.98
N ALA A 77 4.60 3.24 4.82
CA ALA A 77 5.51 4.14 5.52
C ALA A 77 5.32 4.09 7.05
N ALA A 78 4.08 3.95 7.54
CA ALA A 78 3.79 3.70 8.96
C ALA A 78 4.38 2.35 9.43
N TYR A 79 4.29 1.32 8.60
CA TYR A 79 4.92 0.03 8.88
C TYR A 79 6.45 0.17 9.01
N PHE A 80 7.11 0.91 8.12
CA PHE A 80 8.54 1.19 8.26
C PHE A 80 8.85 1.98 9.53
N ALA A 81 8.06 3.00 9.89
CA ALA A 81 8.23 3.73 11.15
C ALA A 81 8.15 2.78 12.36
N LYS A 82 7.20 1.84 12.37
CA LYS A 82 7.10 0.79 13.38
C LYS A 82 8.36 -0.08 13.42
N GLN A 83 8.87 -0.53 12.28
CA GLN A 83 10.10 -1.32 12.20
C GLN A 83 11.34 -0.54 12.66
N MET A 84 11.32 0.78 12.55
CA MET A 84 12.36 1.68 13.06
C MET A 84 12.24 1.97 14.55
N GLY A 85 11.21 1.45 15.23
CA GLY A 85 11.06 1.54 16.67
C GLY A 85 10.01 2.53 17.19
N VAL A 86 9.21 3.17 16.30
CA VAL A 86 8.04 3.94 16.73
C VAL A 86 7.03 2.97 17.34
N PRO A 87 6.53 3.21 18.58
CA PRO A 87 5.63 2.30 19.27
C PRO A 87 4.23 2.29 18.64
N ILE A 88 4.07 1.57 17.55
CA ILE A 88 2.79 1.38 16.86
C ILE A 88 2.27 -0.04 17.15
N ALA A 89 1.12 -0.14 17.81
CA ALA A 89 0.49 -1.42 18.10
C ALA A 89 -0.15 -2.00 16.84
N LYS A 90 -1.12 -1.29 16.26
CA LYS A 90 -1.88 -1.72 15.08
C LYS A 90 -1.85 -0.66 13.98
N LEU A 91 -1.83 -1.13 12.75
CA LEU A 91 -2.00 -0.36 11.53
C LEU A 91 -3.38 -0.67 10.95
N ILE A 92 -4.27 0.32 10.97
CA ILE A 92 -5.65 0.16 10.52
C ILE A 92 -5.76 0.71 9.09
N CYS A 93 -5.96 -0.19 8.13
CA CYS A 93 -6.17 0.12 6.73
C CYS A 93 -7.64 0.50 6.52
N ALA A 94 -7.93 1.78 6.42
CA ALA A 94 -9.28 2.28 6.17
C ALA A 94 -9.50 2.42 4.66
N SER A 95 -10.53 1.75 4.14
CA SER A 95 -10.93 1.78 2.73
C SER A 95 -12.24 2.55 2.55
N ASN A 96 -12.50 3.01 1.33
CA ASN A 96 -13.85 3.40 0.91
C ASN A 96 -14.60 2.16 0.37
N GLU A 97 -15.66 2.35 -0.39
CA GLU A 97 -16.47 1.26 -0.97
C GLU A 97 -15.64 0.31 -1.86
N ASN A 98 -14.51 0.77 -2.42
CA ASN A 98 -13.53 -0.08 -3.10
C ASN A 98 -12.64 -0.81 -2.05
N ASN A 99 -13.24 -1.69 -1.27
CA ASN A 99 -12.70 -2.25 -0.04
C ASN A 99 -11.84 -3.51 -0.21
N VAL A 100 -11.16 -3.64 -1.35
CA VAL A 100 -10.32 -4.82 -1.67
C VAL A 100 -9.27 -5.11 -0.58
N LEU A 101 -8.67 -4.08 0.00
CA LEU A 101 -7.69 -4.22 1.08
C LEU A 101 -8.34 -4.68 2.38
N THR A 102 -9.51 -4.15 2.72
CA THR A 102 -10.27 -4.60 3.90
C THR A 102 -10.60 -6.08 3.82
N ASP A 103 -11.08 -6.53 2.65
CA ASP A 103 -11.39 -7.95 2.43
C ASP A 103 -10.13 -8.81 2.45
N PHE A 104 -9.01 -8.34 1.91
CA PHE A 104 -7.72 -9.03 2.00
C PHE A 104 -7.34 -9.32 3.47
N PHE A 105 -7.45 -8.34 4.35
CA PHE A 105 -7.13 -8.53 5.78
C PHE A 105 -8.15 -9.41 6.49
N ARG A 106 -9.43 -9.34 6.13
CA ARG A 106 -10.51 -10.11 6.78
C ARG A 106 -10.62 -11.54 6.29
N SER A 107 -10.19 -11.83 5.05
CA SER A 107 -10.29 -13.15 4.43
C SER A 107 -9.10 -14.09 4.72
N GLY A 108 -8.13 -13.65 5.51
CA GLY A 108 -6.93 -14.45 5.72
C GLY A 108 -5.91 -14.34 4.59
N GLY A 109 -5.86 -13.19 3.89
CA GLY A 109 -4.84 -12.92 2.87
C GLY A 109 -5.25 -13.25 1.45
N THR A 110 -6.54 -13.35 1.17
CA THR A 110 -7.04 -13.48 -0.21
C THR A 110 -7.29 -12.10 -0.81
N TYR A 111 -6.57 -11.78 -1.87
CA TYR A 111 -6.74 -10.57 -2.67
C TYR A 111 -7.57 -10.89 -3.92
N ASP A 112 -8.68 -10.17 -4.12
CA ASP A 112 -9.58 -10.40 -5.25
C ASP A 112 -10.00 -9.07 -5.88
N ARG A 113 -9.50 -8.77 -7.09
CA ARG A 113 -9.87 -7.58 -7.88
C ARG A 113 -11.09 -7.76 -8.76
N ASN A 114 -11.65 -8.98 -8.82
CA ASN A 114 -12.82 -9.31 -9.65
C ASN A 114 -14.10 -8.83 -8.98
N ARG A 115 -14.27 -7.52 -8.88
CA ARG A 115 -15.39 -6.85 -8.23
C ARG A 115 -15.77 -5.56 -8.96
N PRO A 116 -16.98 -5.02 -8.74
CA PRO A 116 -17.35 -3.72 -9.27
C PRO A 116 -16.36 -2.64 -8.81
N PHE A 117 -16.15 -1.64 -9.68
CA PHE A 117 -15.43 -0.43 -9.34
C PHE A 117 -16.44 0.66 -8.99
N HIS A 118 -16.28 1.28 -7.83
CA HIS A 118 -17.13 2.36 -7.33
C HIS A 118 -16.41 3.69 -7.47
N THR A 119 -17.11 4.70 -8.00
CA THR A 119 -16.62 6.08 -8.02
C THR A 119 -17.18 6.79 -6.80
N THR A 120 -16.29 7.19 -5.88
CA THR A 120 -16.66 7.76 -4.59
C THR A 120 -16.25 9.23 -4.45
N ILE A 121 -16.65 9.87 -3.35
CA ILE A 121 -16.19 11.24 -2.99
C ILE A 121 -14.71 11.27 -2.57
N SER A 122 -14.05 10.12 -2.45
CA SER A 122 -12.63 9.98 -2.14
C SER A 122 -11.82 9.36 -3.30
N PRO A 123 -11.75 9.99 -4.48
CA PRO A 123 -11.26 9.40 -5.73
C PRO A 123 -9.80 8.94 -5.68
N SER A 124 -8.99 9.45 -4.76
CA SER A 124 -7.61 9.00 -4.57
C SER A 124 -7.52 7.59 -3.96
N MET A 125 -8.60 7.11 -3.37
CA MET A 125 -8.74 5.77 -2.78
C MET A 125 -9.52 4.81 -3.70
N ASP A 126 -10.05 5.28 -4.84
CA ASP A 126 -10.78 4.46 -5.81
C ASP A 126 -9.82 3.58 -6.59
N ILE A 127 -9.48 2.43 -6.01
CA ILE A 127 -8.55 1.47 -6.59
C ILE A 127 -9.07 0.03 -6.43
N LEU A 128 -8.73 -0.82 -7.38
CA LEU A 128 -8.88 -2.28 -7.27
C LEU A 128 -7.53 -3.01 -7.23
N ILE A 129 -6.43 -2.29 -7.51
CA ILE A 129 -5.06 -2.82 -7.40
C ILE A 129 -4.24 -1.86 -6.55
N SER A 130 -3.77 -2.36 -5.41
CA SER A 130 -2.97 -1.61 -4.44
C SER A 130 -1.49 -1.86 -4.69
N SER A 131 -0.82 -0.92 -5.35
CA SER A 131 0.51 -1.10 -5.94
C SER A 131 1.66 -1.27 -4.95
N ASN A 132 1.50 -0.93 -3.67
CA ASN A 132 2.55 -1.12 -2.66
C ASN A 132 2.30 -2.30 -1.72
N LEU A 133 1.18 -3.02 -1.87
CA LEU A 133 0.93 -4.20 -1.05
C LEU A 133 1.97 -5.30 -1.33
N GLU A 134 2.40 -5.45 -2.59
CA GLU A 134 3.46 -6.37 -2.98
C GLU A 134 4.76 -6.14 -2.20
N ARG A 135 5.07 -4.88 -1.85
CA ARG A 135 6.25 -4.55 -1.04
C ARG A 135 6.11 -5.04 0.40
N LEU A 136 4.90 -4.93 0.98
CA LEU A 136 4.65 -5.53 2.29
C LEU A 136 4.85 -7.04 2.21
N LEU A 137 4.26 -7.70 1.21
CA LEU A 137 4.40 -9.16 1.02
C LEU A 137 5.86 -9.58 0.89
N PHE A 138 6.65 -8.83 0.13
CA PHE A 138 8.09 -9.07 -0.01
C PHE A 138 8.83 -8.97 1.32
N LEU A 139 8.53 -7.94 2.13
CA LEU A 139 9.17 -7.73 3.42
C LEU A 139 8.81 -8.84 4.43
N VAL A 140 7.52 -9.14 4.57
CA VAL A 140 7.03 -10.10 5.59
C VAL A 140 7.30 -11.56 5.23
N SER A 141 7.55 -11.87 3.96
CA SER A 141 7.96 -13.19 3.49
C SER A 141 9.47 -13.46 3.62
N GLY A 142 10.22 -12.56 4.25
CA GLY A 142 11.67 -12.67 4.33
C GLY A 142 12.37 -12.40 3.00
N TYR A 143 11.87 -11.45 2.23
CA TYR A 143 12.40 -11.03 0.92
C TYR A 143 12.29 -12.11 -0.17
N ASN A 144 11.21 -12.89 -0.14
CA ASN A 144 10.95 -13.95 -1.12
C ASN A 144 10.37 -13.37 -2.42
N ASP A 145 11.23 -13.01 -3.35
CA ASP A 145 10.89 -12.44 -4.64
C ASP A 145 10.13 -13.41 -5.55
N ALA A 146 10.50 -14.70 -5.52
CA ALA A 146 9.82 -15.74 -6.30
C ALA A 146 8.36 -15.92 -5.89
N MET A 147 8.07 -15.91 -4.58
CA MET A 147 6.70 -15.97 -4.07
C MET A 147 5.90 -14.73 -4.53
N VAL A 148 6.47 -13.54 -4.37
CA VAL A 148 5.77 -12.31 -4.76
C VAL A 148 5.52 -12.28 -6.27
N ALA A 149 6.50 -12.67 -7.08
CA ALA A 149 6.34 -12.75 -8.54
C ALA A 149 5.22 -13.71 -8.94
N ASP A 150 5.10 -14.87 -8.27
CA ASP A 150 4.02 -15.83 -8.52
C ASP A 150 2.65 -15.27 -8.13
N LEU A 151 2.53 -14.61 -6.97
CA LEU A 151 1.29 -13.96 -6.55
C LEU A 151 0.85 -12.86 -7.53
N MET A 152 1.79 -12.04 -8.02
CA MET A 152 1.49 -10.99 -9.02
C MET A 152 1.09 -11.60 -10.36
N LYS A 153 1.71 -12.70 -10.78
CA LYS A 153 1.29 -13.45 -11.96
C LYS A 153 -0.13 -14.02 -11.82
N GLN A 154 -0.47 -14.60 -10.68
CA GLN A 154 -1.83 -15.07 -10.39
C GLN A 154 -2.83 -13.89 -10.47
N LEU A 155 -2.48 -12.72 -9.91
CA LEU A 155 -3.31 -11.53 -9.99
C LEU A 155 -3.55 -11.08 -11.42
N ASP A 156 -2.53 -11.14 -12.29
CA ASP A 156 -2.65 -10.76 -13.70
C ASP A 156 -3.51 -11.75 -14.51
N GLU A 157 -3.32 -13.04 -14.29
CA GLU A 157 -4.00 -14.11 -15.04
C GLU A 157 -5.44 -14.33 -14.59
N THR A 158 -5.70 -14.29 -13.28
CA THR A 158 -7.00 -14.66 -12.69
C THR A 158 -7.73 -13.51 -12.00
N GLY A 159 -7.04 -12.40 -11.73
CA GLY A 159 -7.55 -11.30 -10.93
C GLY A 159 -7.53 -11.56 -9.42
N LYS A 160 -6.92 -12.66 -8.97
CA LYS A 160 -6.97 -13.10 -7.58
C LYS A 160 -5.70 -13.84 -7.18
N TYR A 161 -5.32 -13.72 -5.91
CA TYR A 161 -4.31 -14.56 -5.27
C TYR A 161 -4.61 -14.77 -3.78
N SER A 162 -3.96 -15.76 -3.17
CA SER A 162 -3.97 -15.94 -1.71
C SER A 162 -2.54 -16.11 -1.21
N VAL A 163 -2.18 -15.37 -0.17
CA VAL A 163 -0.85 -15.49 0.44
C VAL A 163 -0.77 -16.76 1.31
N PRO A 164 0.41 -17.37 1.48
CA PRO A 164 0.61 -18.48 2.42
C PRO A 164 0.19 -18.09 3.84
N ALA A 165 -0.33 -19.05 4.60
CA ALA A 165 -0.89 -18.83 5.92
C ALA A 165 0.14 -18.25 6.94
N ASP A 166 1.38 -18.72 6.90
CA ASP A 166 2.48 -18.24 7.72
C ASP A 166 2.85 -16.77 7.43
N VAL A 167 2.83 -16.38 6.16
CA VAL A 167 3.03 -14.98 5.74
C VAL A 167 1.85 -14.13 6.22
N PHE A 168 0.62 -14.63 6.08
CA PHE A 168 -0.55 -13.88 6.52
C PHE A 168 -0.62 -13.72 8.05
N GLU A 169 -0.19 -14.70 8.82
CA GLU A 169 -0.12 -14.60 10.28
C GLU A 169 0.73 -13.40 10.72
N THR A 170 1.87 -13.19 10.07
CA THR A 170 2.74 -12.04 10.32
C THR A 170 2.03 -10.71 10.01
N ILE A 171 1.22 -10.66 8.94
CA ILE A 171 0.44 -9.49 8.55
C ILE A 171 -0.71 -9.24 9.54
N GLY A 172 -1.51 -10.25 9.85
CA GLY A 172 -2.70 -10.16 10.68
C GLY A 172 -2.41 -9.73 12.13
N ASN A 173 -1.21 -10.04 12.63
CA ASN A 173 -0.77 -9.55 13.93
C ASN A 173 -0.53 -8.04 13.98
N GLN A 174 -0.34 -7.38 12.84
CA GLN A 174 0.06 -5.97 12.74
C GLN A 174 -0.97 -5.08 12.04
N PHE A 175 -1.75 -5.64 11.13
CA PHE A 175 -2.71 -4.90 10.31
C PHE A 175 -4.16 -5.32 10.59
N GLU A 176 -5.05 -4.36 10.44
CA GLU A 176 -6.50 -4.57 10.42
C GLU A 176 -7.12 -3.82 9.24
N GLY A 177 -8.22 -4.33 8.71
CA GLY A 177 -8.97 -3.71 7.62
C GLY A 177 -10.35 -3.24 8.07
N GLY A 178 -10.69 -1.99 7.71
CA GLY A 178 -12.01 -1.42 7.88
C GLY A 178 -12.43 -0.60 6.66
N PHE A 179 -13.72 -0.42 6.44
CA PHE A 179 -14.21 0.46 5.37
C PHE A 179 -15.47 1.20 5.80
N CYS A 180 -15.74 2.32 5.16
CA CYS A 180 -17.03 3.00 5.17
C CYS A 180 -17.39 3.42 3.74
N ASP A 181 -18.68 3.53 3.47
CA ASP A 181 -19.20 4.09 2.22
C ASP A 181 -19.39 5.63 2.33
N ASP A 182 -19.85 6.26 1.24
CA ASP A 182 -20.04 7.71 1.20
C ASP A 182 -21.22 8.21 2.05
N VAL A 183 -22.03 7.32 2.62
CA VAL A 183 -23.24 7.63 3.40
C VAL A 183 -23.00 7.50 4.90
N GLN A 184 -22.03 6.75 5.32
CA GLN A 184 -21.60 6.57 6.71
C GLN A 184 -20.62 7.66 7.14
#